data_4964b30d963e569a7f3c5b8846546c1f
#
_entry.id   4964b30d963e569a7f3c5b8846546c1f
#
_cell.length_a   1.000
_cell.length_b   1.000
_cell.length_c   1.000
_cell.angle_alpha   90.00
_cell.angle_beta   90.00
_cell.angle_gamma   90.00
#
_symmetry.space_group_name_H-M   'P 1'
#
loop_
_entity.id
_entity.type
_entity.pdbx_description
1 polymer ?
#
loop_
_entity_poly.entity_id
_entity_poly.type
_entity_poly.pdbx_seq_one_letter_code
_entity_poly.pdbx_strand_id
1 'polypeptide(L)'
;MTDATTARLDDWAKKQTAAEELIPLVGRLYRENDVLLTLFGRSLLNKSVTGMIKAHRYARHFLGEELDIQITHRIVKALSGLNLAPARIDLGRLIEKLDDPNADVDAFLAAELAGVVESQSGKGETRDVVLYGFGRIGRLLARILIDRAGGTGMRLRAIVVRRNGDSDIVKRASLLRRDSVHGAFDGSIVVDEENNTIQANGTLIQVIYSNDPSEVDYTAYGINDAIIVDNTGKWRDEEGLSKHLACPGASKVLLTAPGKGDVKNIVFGVNDEAILDSDNIVSAASCTTNAITPVLKAINDKFGVRNGHVETVHSF
;
A
#
# COMPACT_ATOMS: atom_id res chain seq x y z
N MET A 1 11.82 -7.21 44.22
CA MET A 1 11.90 -7.66 42.79
C MET A 1 13.30 -8.24 42.59
N THR A 2 13.42 -9.30 41.81
CA THR A 2 14.75 -9.84 41.47
C THR A 2 15.44 -8.91 40.45
N ASP A 3 16.79 -8.85 40.44
CA ASP A 3 17.55 -8.04 39.46
C ASP A 3 17.12 -8.28 38.01
N ALA A 4 16.81 -9.53 37.68
CA ALA A 4 16.31 -9.90 36.35
C ALA A 4 14.92 -9.28 36.01
N THR A 5 14.06 -9.07 37.01
CA THR A 5 12.75 -8.42 36.81
C THR A 5 12.93 -6.94 36.58
N THR A 6 13.81 -6.29 37.35
CA THR A 6 14.14 -4.87 37.18
C THR A 6 14.76 -4.61 35.80
N ALA A 7 15.73 -5.42 35.37
CA ALA A 7 16.35 -5.29 34.04
C ALA A 7 15.31 -5.43 32.89
N ARG A 8 14.31 -6.30 33.01
CA ARG A 8 13.24 -6.44 32.01
C ARG A 8 12.33 -5.23 31.95
N LEU A 9 12.03 -4.63 33.11
CA LEU A 9 11.21 -3.41 33.17
C LEU A 9 11.97 -2.21 32.57
N ASP A 10 13.26 -2.10 32.85
CA ASP A 10 14.12 -1.07 32.28
C ASP A 10 14.25 -1.21 30.76
N ASP A 11 14.43 -2.42 30.24
CA ASP A 11 14.44 -2.69 28.81
C ASP A 11 13.10 -2.30 28.15
N TRP A 12 11.99 -2.65 28.78
CA TRP A 12 10.68 -2.25 28.29
C TRP A 12 10.51 -0.72 28.27
N ALA A 13 10.91 -0.03 29.34
CA ALA A 13 10.84 1.43 29.42
C ALA A 13 11.66 2.10 28.32
N LYS A 14 12.87 1.61 28.04
CA LYS A 14 13.70 2.09 26.94
C LYS A 14 13.03 1.88 25.57
N LYS A 15 12.45 0.71 25.32
CA LYS A 15 11.70 0.43 24.08
C LYS A 15 10.48 1.33 23.95
N GLN A 16 9.78 1.58 25.04
CA GLN A 16 8.62 2.49 25.05
C GLN A 16 9.03 3.92 24.71
N THR A 17 10.05 4.45 25.34
CA THR A 17 10.56 5.82 25.07
C THR A 17 10.97 5.96 23.60
N ALA A 18 11.74 5.03 23.06
CA ALA A 18 12.13 5.06 21.67
C ALA A 18 10.93 4.99 20.70
N ALA A 19 9.91 4.18 21.03
CA ALA A 19 8.67 4.13 20.24
C ALA A 19 7.89 5.45 20.29
N GLU A 20 7.82 6.10 21.45
CA GLU A 20 7.18 7.41 21.63
C GLU A 20 7.86 8.48 20.80
N GLU A 21 9.20 8.50 20.76
CA GLU A 21 9.99 9.44 19.98
C GLU A 21 9.93 9.18 18.47
N LEU A 22 9.79 7.91 18.04
CA LEU A 22 9.66 7.53 16.64
C LEU A 22 8.37 8.04 15.99
N ILE A 23 7.25 8.02 16.70
CA ILE A 23 5.92 8.38 16.15
C ILE A 23 5.92 9.76 15.48
N PRO A 24 6.36 10.86 16.13
CA PRO A 24 6.37 12.17 15.49
C PRO A 24 7.38 12.28 14.34
N LEU A 25 8.51 11.57 14.41
CA LEU A 25 9.52 11.58 13.34
C LEU A 25 8.97 10.92 12.07
N VAL A 26 8.39 9.73 12.20
CA VAL A 26 7.72 9.01 11.10
C VAL A 26 6.61 9.86 10.50
N GLY A 27 5.79 10.50 11.34
CA GLY A 27 4.71 11.35 10.89
C GLY A 27 5.17 12.61 10.15
N ARG A 28 6.30 13.20 10.54
CA ARG A 28 6.90 14.36 9.85
C ARG A 28 7.44 13.97 8.48
N LEU A 29 8.29 12.95 8.40
CA LEU A 29 8.85 12.46 7.15
C LEU A 29 7.76 12.15 6.12
N TYR A 30 6.64 11.58 6.57
CA TYR A 30 5.49 11.34 5.71
C TYR A 30 4.84 12.64 5.21
N ARG A 31 4.54 13.60 6.11
CA ARG A 31 3.80 14.81 5.72
C ARG A 31 4.64 15.83 4.96
N GLU A 32 5.91 15.98 5.33
CA GLU A 32 6.79 17.03 4.80
C GLU A 32 7.55 16.57 3.56
N ASN A 33 7.98 15.31 3.53
CA ASN A 33 8.82 14.76 2.45
C ASN A 33 8.09 13.71 1.59
N ASP A 34 6.85 13.33 1.92
CA ASP A 34 6.15 12.20 1.31
C ASP A 34 6.96 10.88 1.39
N VAL A 35 7.69 10.69 2.50
CA VAL A 35 8.50 9.50 2.76
C VAL A 35 7.74 8.52 3.64
N LEU A 36 7.41 7.35 3.09
CA LEU A 36 6.78 6.27 3.82
C LEU A 36 7.84 5.33 4.39
N LEU A 37 7.94 5.27 5.72
CA LEU A 37 8.81 4.32 6.41
C LEU A 37 8.10 3.00 6.66
N THR A 38 8.76 1.90 6.30
CA THR A 38 8.29 0.53 6.54
C THR A 38 9.34 -0.30 7.28
N LEU A 39 8.89 -1.39 7.88
CA LEU A 39 9.75 -2.40 8.50
C LEU A 39 9.36 -3.76 7.93
N PHE A 40 10.21 -4.34 7.07
CA PHE A 40 9.89 -5.56 6.31
C PHE A 40 8.51 -5.50 5.66
N GLY A 41 8.24 -4.40 4.93
CA GLY A 41 7.02 -4.15 4.19
C GLY A 41 5.83 -3.66 5.03
N ARG A 42 5.92 -3.61 6.35
CA ARG A 42 4.87 -3.09 7.24
C ARG A 42 5.05 -1.60 7.49
N SER A 43 4.04 -0.80 7.19
CA SER A 43 4.05 0.65 7.46
C SER A 43 4.20 0.93 8.95
N LEU A 44 5.05 1.92 9.28
CA LEU A 44 5.20 2.46 10.63
C LEU A 44 4.30 3.69 10.86
N LEU A 45 3.66 4.20 9.81
CA LEU A 45 2.76 5.34 9.90
C LEU A 45 1.52 4.97 10.72
N ASN A 46 1.04 5.94 11.53
CA ASN A 46 -0.15 5.82 12.37
C ASN A 46 -0.11 4.65 13.38
N LYS A 47 1.06 4.16 13.73
CA LYS A 47 1.20 3.14 14.77
C LYS A 47 1.14 3.75 16.17
N SER A 48 0.55 2.99 17.10
CA SER A 48 0.67 3.26 18.53
C SER A 48 2.05 2.82 19.04
N VAL A 49 2.41 3.25 20.24
CA VAL A 49 3.65 2.81 20.92
C VAL A 49 3.80 1.29 20.92
N THR A 50 2.73 0.59 21.32
CA THR A 50 2.72 -0.88 21.31
C THR A 50 2.74 -1.45 19.90
N GLY A 51 2.17 -0.76 18.92
CA GLY A 51 2.22 -1.10 17.51
C GLY A 51 3.64 -1.01 16.95
N MET A 52 4.40 0.04 17.31
CA MET A 52 5.82 0.19 16.98
C MET A 52 6.65 -0.99 17.53
N ILE A 53 6.51 -1.27 18.82
CA ILE A 53 7.23 -2.38 19.47
C ILE A 53 6.90 -3.73 18.82
N LYS A 54 5.61 -3.96 18.50
CA LYS A 54 5.19 -5.18 17.77
C LYS A 54 5.77 -5.28 16.38
N ALA A 55 5.93 -4.17 15.66
CA ALA A 55 6.56 -4.17 14.34
C ALA A 55 8.04 -4.59 14.41
N HIS A 56 8.79 -4.11 15.43
CA HIS A 56 10.19 -4.50 15.65
C HIS A 56 10.31 -5.97 16.07
N ARG A 57 9.40 -6.46 16.91
CA ARG A 57 9.34 -7.89 17.24
C ARG A 57 9.04 -8.78 16.04
N TYR A 58 8.26 -8.30 15.08
CA TYR A 58 7.96 -9.04 13.86
C TYR A 58 9.20 -9.26 12.98
N ALA A 59 10.21 -8.40 13.07
CA ALA A 59 11.47 -8.53 12.35
C ALA A 59 12.16 -9.88 12.58
N ARG A 60 11.91 -10.55 13.71
CA ARG A 60 12.45 -11.90 14.00
C ARG A 60 12.13 -12.95 12.94
N HIS A 61 11.06 -12.77 12.17
CA HIS A 61 10.70 -13.69 11.09
C HIS A 61 11.64 -13.58 9.88
N PHE A 62 12.43 -12.52 9.80
CA PHE A 62 13.39 -12.26 8.74
C PHE A 62 14.82 -12.36 9.24
N LEU A 63 15.10 -11.82 10.42
CA LEU A 63 16.46 -11.72 11.00
C LEU A 63 16.79 -12.85 11.96
N GLY A 64 15.79 -13.68 12.38
CA GLY A 64 15.96 -14.66 13.45
C GLY A 64 15.86 -14.07 14.86
N GLU A 65 15.98 -12.76 15.03
CA GLU A 65 15.90 -12.03 16.30
C GLU A 65 15.06 -10.75 16.17
N GLU A 66 14.69 -10.15 17.31
CA GLU A 66 13.96 -8.87 17.34
C GLU A 66 14.92 -7.75 16.90
N LEU A 67 14.44 -6.84 16.06
CA LEU A 67 15.19 -5.65 15.71
C LEU A 67 15.20 -4.67 16.87
N ASP A 68 16.38 -4.16 17.23
CA ASP A 68 16.50 -3.15 18.27
C ASP A 68 15.90 -1.82 17.81
N ILE A 69 14.85 -1.39 18.51
CA ILE A 69 14.15 -0.14 18.21
C ILE A 69 15.04 1.11 18.39
N GLN A 70 16.12 1.02 19.20
CA GLN A 70 17.07 2.11 19.37
C GLN A 70 17.85 2.37 18.09
N ILE A 71 18.20 1.31 17.34
CA ILE A 71 18.89 1.43 16.05
C ILE A 71 17.94 2.14 15.06
N THR A 72 16.70 1.69 14.98
CA THR A 72 15.67 2.33 14.15
C THR A 72 15.48 3.80 14.51
N HIS A 73 15.42 4.12 15.80
CA HIS A 73 15.27 5.49 16.25
C HIS A 73 16.42 6.40 15.79
N ARG A 74 17.68 5.93 15.91
CA ARG A 74 18.84 6.68 15.43
C ARG A 74 18.79 6.94 13.93
N ILE A 75 18.46 5.91 13.16
CA ILE A 75 18.36 6.00 11.70
C ILE A 75 17.24 6.97 11.30
N VAL A 76 16.06 6.86 11.90
CA VAL A 76 14.92 7.76 11.57
C VAL A 76 15.22 9.20 11.99
N LYS A 77 15.93 9.41 13.08
CA LYS A 77 16.40 10.73 13.50
C LYS A 77 17.37 11.34 12.48
N ALA A 78 18.33 10.57 12.00
CA ALA A 78 19.26 10.99 10.95
C ALA A 78 18.51 11.28 9.62
N LEU A 79 17.60 10.39 9.19
CA LEU A 79 16.73 10.62 8.03
C LEU A 79 15.94 11.93 8.11
N SER A 80 15.49 12.31 9.32
CA SER A 80 14.74 13.55 9.52
C SER A 80 15.58 14.81 9.33
N GLY A 81 16.89 14.70 9.31
CA GLY A 81 17.84 15.77 9.01
C GLY A 81 18.17 15.89 7.52
N LEU A 82 17.76 14.94 6.69
CA LEU A 82 18.04 14.91 5.26
C LEU A 82 16.90 15.52 4.45
N ASN A 83 17.25 16.18 3.35
CA ASN A 83 16.25 16.61 2.36
C ASN A 83 15.95 15.46 1.42
N LEU A 84 14.95 14.64 1.80
CA LEU A 84 14.57 13.45 1.06
C LEU A 84 13.49 13.77 0.01
N ALA A 85 13.63 13.22 -1.17
CA ALA A 85 12.57 13.16 -2.16
C ALA A 85 11.50 12.13 -1.72
N PRO A 86 10.26 12.20 -2.29
CA PRO A 86 9.23 11.20 -2.07
C PRO A 86 9.76 9.79 -2.30
N ALA A 87 9.66 8.95 -1.28
CA ALA A 87 10.21 7.61 -1.34
C ALA A 87 9.53 6.65 -0.35
N ARG A 88 9.69 5.36 -0.61
CA ARG A 88 9.39 4.32 0.36
C ARG A 88 10.70 3.70 0.84
N ILE A 89 11.00 3.87 2.13
CA ILE A 89 12.23 3.37 2.75
C ILE A 89 11.87 2.22 3.69
N ASP A 90 12.37 1.02 3.41
CA ASP A 90 12.23 -0.11 4.32
C ASP A 90 13.42 -0.16 5.28
N LEU A 91 13.16 0.26 6.52
CA LEU A 91 14.17 0.32 7.57
C LEU A 91 14.72 -1.05 7.94
N GLY A 92 13.92 -2.12 7.85
CA GLY A 92 14.40 -3.47 8.09
C GLY A 92 15.48 -3.86 7.08
N ARG A 93 15.21 -3.63 5.79
CA ARG A 93 16.17 -3.87 4.71
C ARG A 93 17.40 -2.96 4.76
N LEU A 94 17.20 -1.72 5.21
CA LEU A 94 18.31 -0.78 5.37
C LEU A 94 19.24 -1.20 6.51
N ILE A 95 18.65 -1.64 7.64
CA ILE A 95 19.42 -2.08 8.80
C ILE A 95 20.14 -3.41 8.55
N GLU A 96 19.58 -4.31 7.74
CA GLU A 96 20.28 -5.54 7.30
C GLU A 96 21.64 -5.25 6.62
N LYS A 97 21.79 -4.07 6.02
CA LYS A 97 23.04 -3.65 5.37
C LYS A 97 24.02 -2.94 6.31
N LEU A 98 23.61 -2.68 7.54
CA LEU A 98 24.44 -2.01 8.54
C LEU A 98 25.29 -3.05 9.27
N ASP A 99 26.53 -3.23 8.83
CA ASP A 99 27.47 -4.24 9.37
C ASP A 99 27.81 -4.00 10.85
N ASP A 100 27.89 -2.73 11.29
CA ASP A 100 28.16 -2.35 12.67
C ASP A 100 27.02 -1.44 13.19
N PRO A 101 26.29 -1.87 14.24
CA PRO A 101 25.28 -1.03 14.90
C PRO A 101 25.81 0.32 15.40
N ASN A 102 27.11 0.48 15.61
CA ASN A 102 27.75 1.72 16.05
C ASN A 102 28.38 2.53 14.92
N ALA A 103 28.21 2.10 13.66
CA ALA A 103 28.73 2.83 12.50
C ALA A 103 28.19 4.28 12.44
N ASP A 104 28.90 5.10 11.68
CA ASP A 104 28.41 6.45 11.35
C ASP A 104 27.16 6.35 10.47
N VAL A 105 25.99 6.55 11.11
CA VAL A 105 24.70 6.47 10.46
C VAL A 105 24.56 7.50 9.35
N ASP A 106 25.11 8.70 9.50
CA ASP A 106 24.99 9.76 8.51
C ASP A 106 25.75 9.41 7.23
N ALA A 107 26.99 8.91 7.36
CA ALA A 107 27.79 8.43 6.22
C ALA A 107 27.13 7.23 5.53
N PHE A 108 26.59 6.28 6.30
CA PHE A 108 25.86 5.12 5.77
C PHE A 108 24.62 5.54 4.98
N LEU A 109 23.79 6.42 5.53
CA LEU A 109 22.60 6.90 4.85
C LEU A 109 22.90 7.72 3.60
N ALA A 110 23.96 8.52 3.62
CA ALA A 110 24.40 9.27 2.44
C ALA A 110 24.77 8.34 1.28
N ALA A 111 25.41 7.20 1.57
CA ALA A 111 25.76 6.21 0.57
C ALA A 111 24.53 5.42 0.05
N GLU A 112 23.73 4.88 0.97
CA GLU A 112 22.59 4.01 0.61
C GLU A 112 21.42 4.75 -0.04
N LEU A 113 21.24 6.03 0.29
CA LEU A 113 20.13 6.86 -0.18
C LEU A 113 20.54 7.96 -1.16
N ALA A 114 21.73 7.90 -1.74
CA ALA A 114 22.22 8.93 -2.67
C ALA A 114 21.19 9.28 -3.75
N GLY A 115 20.55 8.28 -4.37
CA GLY A 115 19.50 8.49 -5.37
C GLY A 115 18.19 9.11 -4.85
N VAL A 116 17.96 9.09 -3.52
CA VAL A 116 16.76 9.67 -2.89
C VAL A 116 17.05 11.08 -2.35
N VAL A 117 18.29 11.35 -1.95
CA VAL A 117 18.72 12.66 -1.41
C VAL A 117 19.00 13.65 -2.53
N GLU A 118 19.57 13.22 -3.64
CA GLU A 118 19.98 14.11 -4.74
C GLU A 118 18.87 14.43 -5.74
N SER A 119 17.76 13.71 -5.75
CA SER A 119 16.67 14.00 -6.65
C SER A 119 15.95 15.29 -6.24
N GLN A 120 16.43 16.43 -6.71
CA GLN A 120 15.71 17.72 -6.68
C GLN A 120 14.46 17.72 -7.57
N SER A 121 14.07 16.60 -8.14
CA SER A 121 12.79 16.44 -8.82
C SER A 121 11.71 16.57 -7.75
N GLY A 122 11.04 17.71 -7.77
CA GLY A 122 9.93 18.06 -6.89
C GLY A 122 8.95 16.90 -6.73
N LYS A 123 8.03 16.99 -5.77
CA LYS A 123 7.00 15.99 -5.46
C LYS A 123 6.66 15.21 -6.73
N GLY A 124 7.15 13.98 -6.85
CA GLY A 124 6.89 13.16 -8.03
C GLY A 124 5.40 13.22 -8.32
N GLU A 125 5.02 13.42 -9.57
CA GLU A 125 3.62 13.56 -9.95
C GLU A 125 2.84 12.39 -9.39
N THR A 126 2.02 12.67 -8.36
CA THR A 126 1.20 11.67 -7.71
C THR A 126 0.09 11.28 -8.66
N ARG A 127 0.07 10.03 -9.12
CA ARG A 127 -0.96 9.53 -10.01
C ARG A 127 -2.25 9.23 -9.25
N ASP A 128 -3.35 9.76 -9.74
CA ASP A 128 -4.66 9.52 -9.16
C ASP A 128 -5.14 8.08 -9.42
N VAL A 129 -5.73 7.47 -8.40
CA VAL A 129 -6.32 6.13 -8.48
C VAL A 129 -7.81 6.23 -8.18
N VAL A 130 -8.62 5.60 -9.03
CA VAL A 130 -10.06 5.47 -8.86
C VAL A 130 -10.43 3.99 -8.75
N LEU A 131 -11.15 3.61 -7.72
CA LEU A 131 -11.66 2.25 -7.57
C LEU A 131 -13.09 2.17 -8.12
N TYR A 132 -13.24 1.54 -9.27
CA TYR A 132 -14.55 1.27 -9.85
C TYR A 132 -15.09 -0.05 -9.29
N GLY A 133 -16.14 0.06 -8.46
CA GLY A 133 -16.64 -1.02 -7.62
C GLY A 133 -15.98 -1.04 -6.22
N PHE A 134 -16.85 -1.09 -5.19
CA PHE A 134 -16.43 -1.04 -3.78
C PHE A 134 -16.96 -2.25 -3.01
N GLY A 135 -16.81 -3.44 -3.61
CA GLY A 135 -17.00 -4.74 -2.98
C GLY A 135 -15.86 -5.06 -2.01
N ARG A 136 -15.68 -6.32 -1.63
CA ARG A 136 -14.59 -6.73 -0.72
C ARG A 136 -13.23 -6.33 -1.27
N ILE A 137 -12.93 -6.65 -2.52
CA ILE A 137 -11.63 -6.33 -3.15
C ILE A 137 -11.39 -4.81 -3.17
N GLY A 138 -12.36 -4.02 -3.67
CA GLY A 138 -12.23 -2.56 -3.70
C GLY A 138 -11.98 -1.96 -2.30
N ARG A 139 -12.66 -2.46 -1.26
CA ARG A 139 -12.43 -1.98 0.12
C ARG A 139 -11.06 -2.35 0.66
N LEU A 140 -10.55 -3.54 0.36
CA LEU A 140 -9.21 -3.95 0.78
C LEU A 140 -8.13 -3.16 0.05
N LEU A 141 -8.31 -2.92 -1.25
CA LEU A 141 -7.41 -2.05 -2.02
C LEU A 141 -7.45 -0.61 -1.50
N ALA A 142 -8.63 -0.08 -1.15
CA ALA A 142 -8.73 1.24 -0.53
C ALA A 142 -7.92 1.30 0.78
N ARG A 143 -8.03 0.30 1.65
CA ARG A 143 -7.22 0.24 2.88
C ARG A 143 -5.72 0.23 2.59
N ILE A 144 -5.29 -0.55 1.60
CA ILE A 144 -3.88 -0.63 1.20
C ILE A 144 -3.40 0.71 0.64
N LEU A 145 -4.19 1.36 -0.24
CA LEU A 145 -3.84 2.64 -0.82
C LEU A 145 -3.76 3.74 0.25
N ILE A 146 -4.70 3.76 1.21
CA ILE A 146 -4.69 4.72 2.33
C ILE A 146 -3.47 4.51 3.23
N ASP A 147 -3.14 3.25 3.55
CA ASP A 147 -2.00 2.90 4.43
C ASP A 147 -0.63 3.15 3.75
N ARG A 148 -0.60 3.10 2.41
CA ARG A 148 0.63 3.19 1.62
C ARG A 148 0.68 4.42 0.70
N ALA A 149 -0.15 5.44 0.94
CA ALA A 149 -0.25 6.59 0.04
C ALA A 149 1.07 7.34 -0.14
N GLY A 150 1.89 7.44 0.91
CA GLY A 150 3.18 8.13 0.84
C GLY A 150 4.25 7.35 0.07
N GLY A 151 5.07 8.07 -0.69
CA GLY A 151 6.25 7.54 -1.39
C GLY A 151 5.96 6.54 -2.51
N THR A 152 4.69 6.28 -2.84
CA THR A 152 4.31 5.34 -3.91
C THR A 152 3.95 6.04 -5.22
N GLY A 153 3.82 7.36 -5.20
CA GLY A 153 3.33 8.13 -6.34
C GLY A 153 1.87 7.84 -6.73
N MET A 154 1.09 7.18 -5.86
CA MET A 154 -0.32 6.86 -6.09
C MET A 154 -1.20 7.42 -4.98
N ARG A 155 -2.36 7.97 -5.36
CA ARG A 155 -3.31 8.59 -4.43
C ARG A 155 -4.73 8.13 -4.73
N LEU A 156 -5.40 7.50 -3.75
CA LEU A 156 -6.82 7.18 -3.88
C LEU A 156 -7.65 8.47 -3.86
N ARG A 157 -8.34 8.77 -4.96
CA ARG A 157 -9.14 9.98 -5.13
C ARG A 157 -10.64 9.72 -5.10
N ALA A 158 -11.08 8.61 -5.70
CA ALA A 158 -12.50 8.33 -5.79
C ALA A 158 -12.81 6.84 -5.75
N ILE A 159 -14.04 6.54 -5.37
CA ILE A 159 -14.69 5.26 -5.60
C ILE A 159 -15.92 5.48 -6.46
N VAL A 160 -16.12 4.64 -7.48
CA VAL A 160 -17.32 4.68 -8.32
C VAL A 160 -18.21 3.48 -7.99
N VAL A 161 -19.46 3.76 -7.71
CA VAL A 161 -20.42 2.75 -7.23
C VAL A 161 -21.83 3.02 -7.74
N ARG A 162 -22.66 1.99 -7.76
CA ARG A 162 -24.10 2.16 -7.97
C ARG A 162 -24.75 2.60 -6.66
N ARG A 163 -25.63 3.59 -6.72
CA ARG A 163 -26.39 4.02 -5.54
C ARG A 163 -27.34 2.90 -5.08
N ASN A 164 -27.36 2.64 -3.79
CA ASN A 164 -28.21 1.61 -3.19
C ASN A 164 -28.90 2.18 -1.94
N GLY A 165 -29.90 3.05 -2.16
CA GLY A 165 -30.66 3.73 -1.10
C GLY A 165 -30.04 5.05 -0.63
N ASP A 166 -30.75 5.71 0.30
CA ASP A 166 -30.38 7.07 0.73
C ASP A 166 -29.14 7.13 1.62
N SER A 167 -28.92 6.13 2.47
CA SER A 167 -27.74 6.04 3.35
C SER A 167 -26.61 5.18 2.77
N ASP A 168 -26.49 5.11 1.44
CA ASP A 168 -25.51 4.22 0.77
C ASP A 168 -24.08 4.51 1.19
N ILE A 169 -23.68 5.79 1.25
CA ILE A 169 -22.31 6.19 1.63
C ILE A 169 -21.96 5.78 3.07
N VAL A 170 -22.90 5.93 4.01
CA VAL A 170 -22.72 5.53 5.42
C VAL A 170 -22.49 4.02 5.51
N LYS A 171 -23.29 3.24 4.75
CA LYS A 171 -23.13 1.79 4.68
C LYS A 171 -21.75 1.41 4.11
N ARG A 172 -21.29 2.08 3.06
CA ARG A 172 -19.96 1.83 2.47
C ARG A 172 -18.83 2.15 3.43
N ALA A 173 -18.92 3.26 4.14
CA ALA A 173 -17.95 3.61 5.18
C ALA A 173 -17.96 2.60 6.34
N SER A 174 -19.13 2.11 6.74
CA SER A 174 -19.24 1.05 7.74
C SER A 174 -18.59 -0.25 7.29
N LEU A 175 -18.75 -0.63 6.02
CA LEU A 175 -18.11 -1.80 5.44
C LEU A 175 -16.59 -1.61 5.26
N LEU A 176 -16.11 -0.37 5.07
CA LEU A 176 -14.67 -0.06 5.07
C LEU A 176 -14.07 -0.19 6.48
N ARG A 177 -14.85 0.19 7.52
CA ARG A 177 -14.39 0.09 8.92
C ARG A 177 -14.19 -1.34 9.39
N ARG A 178 -14.96 -2.30 8.87
CA ARG A 178 -14.94 -3.70 9.35
C ARG A 178 -14.94 -4.68 8.19
N ASP A 179 -14.02 -5.62 8.26
CA ASP A 179 -13.99 -6.78 7.37
C ASP A 179 -13.93 -8.05 8.20
N SER A 180 -14.71 -9.07 7.82
CA SER A 180 -14.85 -10.32 8.59
C SER A 180 -13.57 -11.15 8.62
N VAL A 181 -12.69 -10.98 7.64
CA VAL A 181 -11.44 -11.73 7.51
C VAL A 181 -10.23 -10.89 7.93
N HIS A 182 -10.19 -9.63 7.47
CA HIS A 182 -9.04 -8.74 7.64
C HIS A 182 -9.19 -7.78 8.85
N GLY A 183 -10.27 -7.92 9.61
CA GLY A 183 -10.48 -7.17 10.83
C GLY A 183 -10.87 -5.69 10.62
N ALA A 184 -10.70 -4.91 11.68
CA ALA A 184 -11.03 -3.49 11.67
C ALA A 184 -10.02 -2.68 10.85
N PHE A 185 -10.49 -1.55 10.28
CA PHE A 185 -9.62 -0.53 9.71
C PHE A 185 -8.82 0.16 10.82
N ASP A 186 -7.53 0.29 10.64
CA ASP A 186 -6.64 0.94 11.60
C ASP A 186 -6.65 2.46 11.37
N GLY A 187 -7.58 3.15 12.03
CA GLY A 187 -7.69 4.60 11.93
C GLY A 187 -9.09 5.16 11.99
N SER A 188 -9.22 6.41 11.55
CA SER A 188 -10.46 7.18 11.56
C SER A 188 -11.12 7.21 10.18
N ILE A 189 -12.45 7.14 10.16
CA ILE A 189 -13.26 7.32 8.96
C ILE A 189 -14.39 8.28 9.29
N VAL A 190 -14.46 9.38 8.54
CA VAL A 190 -15.53 10.38 8.63
C VAL A 190 -16.30 10.40 7.30
N VAL A 191 -17.61 10.53 7.37
CA VAL A 191 -18.49 10.59 6.19
C VAL A 191 -19.09 11.97 6.11
N ASP A 192 -19.07 12.55 4.92
CA ASP A 192 -19.81 13.75 4.55
C ASP A 192 -20.83 13.35 3.49
N GLU A 193 -22.09 13.24 3.91
CA GLU A 193 -23.20 12.83 3.04
C GLU A 193 -23.59 13.93 2.06
N GLU A 194 -23.42 15.20 2.42
CA GLU A 194 -23.76 16.34 1.59
C GLU A 194 -22.83 16.42 0.37
N ASN A 195 -21.53 16.27 0.58
CA ASN A 195 -20.50 16.32 -0.47
C ASN A 195 -20.19 14.95 -1.07
N ASN A 196 -20.85 13.89 -0.62
CA ASN A 196 -20.58 12.50 -1.02
C ASN A 196 -19.09 12.15 -0.87
N THR A 197 -18.48 12.45 0.28
CA THR A 197 -17.07 12.13 0.53
C THR A 197 -16.88 11.24 1.77
N ILE A 198 -15.82 10.44 1.71
CA ILE A 198 -15.30 9.65 2.84
C ILE A 198 -13.88 10.12 3.11
N GLN A 199 -13.61 10.61 4.31
CA GLN A 199 -12.26 10.90 4.75
C GLN A 199 -11.75 9.78 5.63
N ALA A 200 -10.67 9.12 5.20
CA ALA A 200 -10.04 8.01 5.91
C ALA A 200 -8.56 8.29 6.14
N ASN A 201 -8.13 8.38 7.40
CA ASN A 201 -6.75 8.73 7.80
C ASN A 201 -6.17 9.94 7.03
N GLY A 202 -6.99 10.98 6.81
CA GLY A 202 -6.59 12.17 6.06
C GLY A 202 -6.72 12.06 4.54
N THR A 203 -6.94 10.87 3.97
CA THR A 203 -7.26 10.69 2.55
C THR A 203 -8.72 11.02 2.30
N LEU A 204 -8.97 12.04 1.47
CA LEU A 204 -10.32 12.41 1.04
C LEU A 204 -10.69 11.64 -0.22
N ILE A 205 -11.75 10.86 -0.14
CA ILE A 205 -12.22 9.95 -1.19
C ILE A 205 -13.59 10.43 -1.66
N GLN A 206 -13.69 10.82 -2.92
CA GLN A 206 -14.98 11.16 -3.55
C GLN A 206 -15.78 9.88 -3.83
N VAL A 207 -17.04 9.86 -3.47
CA VAL A 207 -17.99 8.81 -3.86
C VAL A 207 -18.74 9.28 -5.09
N ILE A 208 -18.53 8.61 -6.21
CA ILE A 208 -19.16 8.90 -7.49
C ILE A 208 -20.22 7.83 -7.75
N TYR A 209 -21.41 8.24 -8.10
CA TYR A 209 -22.49 7.31 -8.41
C TYR A 209 -22.66 7.19 -9.92
N SER A 210 -22.42 5.99 -10.45
CA SER A 210 -22.66 5.65 -11.85
C SER A 210 -23.07 4.20 -12.03
N ASN A 211 -23.84 3.92 -13.05
CA ASN A 211 -24.26 2.57 -13.44
C ASN A 211 -23.46 2.00 -14.62
N ASP A 212 -22.87 2.86 -15.43
CA ASP A 212 -22.03 2.50 -16.57
C ASP A 212 -20.68 3.21 -16.50
N PRO A 213 -19.56 2.52 -16.79
CA PRO A 213 -18.23 3.11 -16.73
C PRO A 213 -18.03 4.27 -17.70
N SER A 214 -18.72 4.27 -18.84
CA SER A 214 -18.59 5.32 -19.87
C SER A 214 -19.26 6.64 -19.52
N GLU A 215 -20.01 6.71 -18.42
CA GLU A 215 -20.79 7.92 -18.04
C GLU A 215 -20.05 8.83 -17.04
N VAL A 216 -18.82 8.50 -16.66
CA VAL A 216 -18.12 9.24 -15.60
C VAL A 216 -17.15 10.26 -16.20
N ASP A 217 -17.34 11.52 -15.86
CA ASP A 217 -16.35 12.58 -16.10
C ASP A 217 -15.50 12.78 -14.82
N TYR A 218 -14.31 12.21 -14.79
CA TYR A 218 -13.40 12.33 -13.65
C TYR A 218 -12.84 13.74 -13.50
N THR A 219 -12.73 14.49 -14.60
CA THR A 219 -12.19 15.86 -14.58
C THR A 219 -13.08 16.82 -13.80
N ALA A 220 -14.39 16.56 -13.75
CA ALA A 220 -15.33 17.32 -12.93
C ALA A 220 -14.99 17.25 -11.42
N TYR A 221 -14.22 16.26 -10.99
CA TYR A 221 -13.74 16.08 -9.62
C TYR A 221 -12.27 16.44 -9.45
N GLY A 222 -11.66 17.09 -10.46
CA GLY A 222 -10.24 17.44 -10.48
C GLY A 222 -9.31 16.21 -10.51
N ILE A 223 -9.78 15.12 -11.11
CA ILE A 223 -9.05 13.86 -11.28
C ILE A 223 -8.58 13.77 -12.73
N ASN A 224 -7.27 13.71 -12.94
CA ASN A 224 -6.66 13.66 -14.25
C ASN A 224 -5.62 12.56 -14.31
N ASP A 225 -5.40 12.01 -15.50
CA ASP A 225 -4.41 10.93 -15.74
C ASP A 225 -4.54 9.76 -14.76
N ALA A 226 -5.78 9.41 -14.39
CA ALA A 226 -6.06 8.43 -13.36
C ALA A 226 -5.92 6.99 -13.84
N ILE A 227 -5.47 6.13 -12.93
CA ILE A 227 -5.58 4.68 -13.07
C ILE A 227 -6.95 4.25 -12.54
N ILE A 228 -7.78 3.70 -13.41
CA ILE A 228 -9.08 3.14 -13.02
C ILE A 228 -8.90 1.66 -12.68
N VAL A 229 -9.17 1.31 -11.45
CA VAL A 229 -9.10 -0.09 -10.98
C VAL A 229 -10.49 -0.68 -10.95
N ASP A 230 -10.81 -1.56 -11.93
CA ASP A 230 -12.11 -2.23 -11.97
C ASP A 230 -12.13 -3.45 -11.04
N ASN A 231 -12.93 -3.34 -9.99
CA ASN A 231 -13.14 -4.37 -8.99
C ASN A 231 -14.50 -5.07 -9.13
N THR A 232 -15.22 -4.83 -10.24
CA THR A 232 -16.56 -5.38 -10.43
C THR A 232 -16.53 -6.79 -11.02
N GLY A 233 -15.50 -7.10 -11.81
CA GLY A 233 -15.41 -8.34 -12.58
C GLY A 233 -16.51 -8.49 -13.64
N LYS A 234 -17.26 -7.41 -13.93
CA LYS A 234 -18.33 -7.42 -14.94
C LYS A 234 -17.78 -7.30 -16.34
N TRP A 235 -16.87 -6.36 -16.55
CA TRP A 235 -16.16 -6.16 -17.82
C TRP A 235 -14.77 -6.78 -17.69
N ARG A 236 -14.47 -7.77 -18.56
CA ARG A 236 -13.21 -8.52 -18.46
C ARG A 236 -12.45 -8.64 -19.78
N ASP A 237 -13.04 -8.20 -20.86
CA ASP A 237 -12.44 -8.10 -22.18
C ASP A 237 -12.05 -6.67 -22.52
N GLU A 238 -11.30 -6.51 -23.57
CA GLU A 238 -10.80 -5.21 -24.01
C GLU A 238 -11.93 -4.24 -24.37
N GLU A 239 -12.99 -4.72 -25.02
CA GLU A 239 -14.15 -3.90 -25.39
C GLU A 239 -14.83 -3.30 -24.13
N GLY A 240 -15.10 -4.14 -23.14
CA GLY A 240 -15.73 -3.71 -21.91
C GLY A 240 -14.88 -2.77 -21.07
N LEU A 241 -13.56 -3.05 -20.98
CA LEU A 241 -12.63 -2.25 -20.20
C LEU A 241 -12.28 -0.91 -20.89
N SER A 242 -12.32 -0.85 -22.21
CA SER A 242 -12.10 0.37 -23.00
C SER A 242 -13.15 1.46 -22.69
N LYS A 243 -14.33 1.09 -22.18
CA LYS A 243 -15.34 2.06 -21.71
C LYS A 243 -14.80 2.98 -20.62
N HIS A 244 -13.90 2.49 -19.75
CA HIS A 244 -13.25 3.33 -18.75
C HIS A 244 -12.27 4.32 -19.37
N LEU A 245 -11.55 3.93 -20.42
CA LEU A 245 -10.61 4.81 -21.12
C LEU A 245 -11.30 5.92 -21.92
N ALA A 246 -12.56 5.73 -22.30
CA ALA A 246 -13.37 6.75 -22.96
C ALA A 246 -13.76 7.91 -22.02
N CYS A 247 -13.58 7.74 -20.70
CA CYS A 247 -13.93 8.74 -19.69
C CYS A 247 -12.88 9.85 -19.59
N PRO A 248 -13.26 11.13 -19.60
CA PRO A 248 -12.34 12.23 -19.34
C PRO A 248 -11.63 12.04 -18.00
N GLY A 249 -10.30 12.17 -17.99
CA GLY A 249 -9.47 12.01 -16.79
C GLY A 249 -8.94 10.61 -16.53
N ALA A 250 -9.40 9.59 -17.26
CA ALA A 250 -8.85 8.23 -17.18
C ALA A 250 -7.67 8.06 -18.16
N SER A 251 -6.64 7.32 -17.77
CA SER A 251 -5.47 7.04 -18.62
C SER A 251 -5.14 5.56 -18.74
N LYS A 252 -5.30 4.80 -17.66
CA LYS A 252 -5.03 3.36 -17.63
C LYS A 252 -6.12 2.62 -16.87
N VAL A 253 -6.31 1.35 -17.21
CA VAL A 253 -7.28 0.46 -16.55
C VAL A 253 -6.56 -0.77 -16.01
N LEU A 254 -6.79 -1.05 -14.74
CA LEU A 254 -6.36 -2.27 -14.07
C LEU A 254 -7.58 -3.08 -13.67
N LEU A 255 -7.74 -4.25 -14.24
CA LEU A 255 -8.80 -5.19 -13.85
C LEU A 255 -8.31 -6.07 -12.69
N THR A 256 -9.10 -6.21 -11.62
CA THR A 256 -8.79 -7.09 -10.47
C THR A 256 -9.45 -8.48 -10.56
N ALA A 257 -9.73 -8.92 -11.76
CA ALA A 257 -10.28 -10.23 -12.09
C ALA A 257 -9.56 -10.79 -13.32
N PRO A 258 -9.66 -12.09 -13.64
CA PRO A 258 -9.04 -12.64 -14.84
C PRO A 258 -9.54 -11.96 -16.11
N GLY A 259 -8.60 -11.38 -16.88
CA GLY A 259 -8.86 -10.79 -18.19
C GLY A 259 -9.19 -11.87 -19.20
N LYS A 260 -10.04 -11.54 -20.18
CA LYS A 260 -10.43 -12.37 -21.31
C LYS A 260 -9.87 -11.85 -22.62
N GLY A 261 -9.76 -12.74 -23.62
CA GLY A 261 -9.21 -12.39 -24.92
C GLY A 261 -7.75 -11.97 -24.81
N ASP A 262 -7.40 -10.84 -25.40
CA ASP A 262 -6.03 -10.34 -25.48
C ASP A 262 -5.59 -9.50 -24.25
N VAL A 263 -6.46 -9.34 -23.25
CA VAL A 263 -6.11 -8.63 -22.01
C VAL A 263 -4.99 -9.35 -21.27
N LYS A 264 -3.84 -8.70 -21.14
CA LYS A 264 -2.68 -9.25 -20.43
C LYS A 264 -2.99 -9.51 -18.96
N ASN A 265 -2.84 -10.76 -18.54
CA ASN A 265 -2.95 -11.17 -17.14
C ASN A 265 -1.56 -11.15 -16.51
N ILE A 266 -1.34 -10.26 -15.55
CA ILE A 266 -0.04 -10.00 -14.93
C ILE A 266 -0.02 -10.51 -13.49
N VAL A 267 1.05 -11.19 -13.15
CA VAL A 267 1.38 -11.60 -11.78
C VAL A 267 2.74 -10.99 -11.42
N PHE A 268 2.75 -10.12 -10.42
CA PHE A 268 3.96 -9.43 -9.98
C PHE A 268 5.08 -10.41 -9.57
N GLY A 269 6.30 -10.16 -10.03
CA GLY A 269 7.46 -11.02 -9.83
C GLY A 269 7.49 -12.28 -10.68
N VAL A 270 6.52 -12.44 -11.61
CA VAL A 270 6.46 -13.61 -12.51
C VAL A 270 6.53 -13.18 -13.97
N ASN A 271 5.68 -12.26 -14.39
CA ASN A 271 5.60 -11.77 -15.76
C ASN A 271 5.29 -10.27 -15.86
N ASP A 272 5.55 -9.51 -14.83
CA ASP A 272 5.34 -8.06 -14.81
C ASP A 272 6.24 -7.31 -15.80
N GLU A 273 7.37 -7.88 -16.18
CA GLU A 273 8.21 -7.37 -17.28
C GLU A 273 7.51 -7.39 -18.67
N ALA A 274 6.39 -8.12 -18.80
CA ALA A 274 5.60 -8.13 -20.02
C ALA A 274 4.71 -6.89 -20.19
N ILE A 275 4.62 -6.02 -19.19
CA ILE A 275 3.89 -4.75 -19.28
C ILE A 275 4.72 -3.77 -20.11
N LEU A 276 4.11 -3.23 -21.15
CA LEU A 276 4.68 -2.19 -21.99
C LEU A 276 4.08 -0.83 -21.64
N ASP A 277 4.79 0.25 -21.90
CA ASP A 277 4.29 1.62 -21.71
C ASP A 277 3.01 1.89 -22.51
N SER A 278 2.87 1.22 -23.66
CA SER A 278 1.69 1.26 -24.53
C SER A 278 0.48 0.53 -23.99
N ASP A 279 0.64 -0.34 -22.97
CA ASP A 279 -0.47 -1.08 -22.39
C ASP A 279 -1.32 -0.16 -21.51
N ASN A 280 -2.52 0.16 -21.99
CA ASN A 280 -3.48 0.97 -21.24
C ASN A 280 -4.48 0.11 -20.46
N ILE A 281 -4.59 -1.17 -20.78
CA ILE A 281 -5.47 -2.13 -20.12
C ILE A 281 -4.65 -3.35 -19.73
N VAL A 282 -4.63 -3.66 -18.43
CA VAL A 282 -4.01 -4.88 -17.89
C VAL A 282 -4.89 -5.50 -16.82
N SER A 283 -4.71 -6.79 -16.58
CA SER A 283 -5.39 -7.52 -15.52
C SER A 283 -4.37 -7.99 -14.48
N ALA A 284 -4.73 -7.89 -13.21
CA ALA A 284 -3.98 -8.49 -12.10
C ALA A 284 -4.22 -10.01 -11.94
N ALA A 285 -4.77 -10.66 -12.96
CA ALA A 285 -5.10 -12.09 -13.00
C ALA A 285 -6.10 -12.51 -11.88
N SER A 286 -6.16 -13.79 -11.56
CA SER A 286 -7.03 -14.31 -10.50
C SER A 286 -6.32 -14.42 -9.16
N CYS A 287 -7.09 -14.49 -8.08
CA CYS A 287 -6.56 -14.77 -6.73
C CYS A 287 -5.81 -16.11 -6.69
N THR A 288 -6.32 -17.14 -7.36
CA THR A 288 -5.67 -18.45 -7.49
C THR A 288 -4.33 -18.34 -8.23
N THR A 289 -4.31 -17.63 -9.35
CA THR A 289 -3.08 -17.42 -10.12
C THR A 289 -2.03 -16.69 -9.29
N ASN A 290 -2.41 -15.61 -8.59
CA ASN A 290 -1.50 -14.88 -7.71
C ASN A 290 -1.01 -15.70 -6.50
N ALA A 291 -1.80 -16.66 -6.02
CA ALA A 291 -1.40 -17.51 -4.91
C ALA A 291 -0.37 -18.56 -5.34
N ILE A 292 -0.54 -19.17 -6.51
CA ILE A 292 0.24 -20.36 -6.90
C ILE A 292 1.43 -20.04 -7.82
N THR A 293 1.28 -19.10 -8.76
CA THR A 293 2.29 -18.89 -9.80
C THR A 293 3.64 -18.43 -9.27
N PRO A 294 3.74 -17.51 -8.27
CA PRO A 294 5.03 -17.15 -7.69
C PRO A 294 5.74 -18.32 -7.02
N VAL A 295 4.98 -19.21 -6.36
CA VAL A 295 5.53 -20.43 -5.74
C VAL A 295 6.05 -21.39 -6.80
N LEU A 296 5.25 -21.63 -7.83
CA LEU A 296 5.65 -22.50 -8.96
C LEU A 296 6.87 -21.94 -9.69
N LYS A 297 6.92 -20.61 -9.90
CA LYS A 297 8.09 -19.95 -10.50
C LYS A 297 9.35 -20.21 -9.68
N ALA A 298 9.31 -19.97 -8.38
CA ALA A 298 10.46 -20.18 -7.50
C ALA A 298 10.95 -21.64 -7.51
N ILE A 299 10.03 -22.60 -7.52
CA ILE A 299 10.35 -24.04 -7.60
C ILE A 299 10.90 -24.38 -8.98
N ASN A 300 10.26 -23.89 -10.05
CA ASN A 300 10.68 -24.16 -11.43
C ASN A 300 12.08 -23.62 -11.72
N ASP A 301 12.36 -22.37 -11.29
CA ASP A 301 13.63 -21.69 -11.54
C ASP A 301 14.81 -22.44 -10.85
N LYS A 302 14.55 -23.08 -9.71
CA LYS A 302 15.58 -23.75 -8.93
C LYS A 302 15.72 -25.26 -9.26
N PHE A 303 14.61 -25.95 -9.51
CA PHE A 303 14.58 -27.41 -9.61
C PHE A 303 14.02 -27.91 -10.93
N GLY A 304 13.31 -27.10 -11.68
CA GLY A 304 12.50 -27.49 -12.82
C GLY A 304 11.20 -28.18 -12.40
N VAL A 305 10.11 -27.92 -13.14
CA VAL A 305 8.81 -28.56 -12.95
C VAL A 305 8.43 -29.24 -14.26
N ARG A 306 8.18 -30.57 -14.24
CA ARG A 306 7.73 -31.32 -15.41
C ARG A 306 6.21 -31.38 -15.52
N ASN A 307 5.56 -31.66 -14.41
CA ASN A 307 4.10 -31.76 -14.31
C ASN A 307 3.68 -31.58 -12.86
N GLY A 308 2.42 -31.26 -12.63
CA GLY A 308 1.85 -31.06 -11.31
C GLY A 308 0.34 -31.07 -11.37
N HIS A 309 -0.27 -31.10 -10.19
CA HIS A 309 -1.70 -30.95 -10.00
C HIS A 309 -1.95 -29.76 -9.07
N VAL A 310 -2.93 -28.94 -9.41
CA VAL A 310 -3.35 -27.79 -8.60
C VAL A 310 -4.79 -27.97 -8.20
N GLU A 311 -5.04 -27.93 -6.91
CA GLU A 311 -6.38 -27.94 -6.34
C GLU A 311 -6.58 -26.71 -5.46
N THR A 312 -7.73 -26.06 -5.58
CA THR A 312 -8.06 -24.87 -4.81
C THR A 312 -9.39 -25.04 -4.09
N VAL A 313 -9.41 -24.62 -2.82
CA VAL A 313 -10.63 -24.55 -2.02
C VAL A 313 -10.87 -23.09 -1.67
N HIS A 314 -12.03 -22.59 -2.10
CA HIS A 314 -12.47 -21.24 -1.77
C HIS A 314 -13.44 -21.31 -0.60
N SER A 315 -13.11 -20.66 0.53
CA SER A 315 -14.06 -20.46 1.62
C SER A 315 -14.80 -19.13 1.44
N PHE A 316 -16.06 -19.14 1.81
CA PHE A 316 -16.97 -17.98 1.68
C PHE A 316 -17.09 -17.20 2.98
#